data_c73cd2232b0a615525787710608ee826
#
_entry.id   c73cd2232b0a615525787710608ee826
#
_cell.length_a   1.000
_cell.length_b   1.000
_cell.length_c   1.000
_cell.angle_alpha   90.00
_cell.angle_beta   90.00
_cell.angle_gamma   90.00
#
_symmetry.space_group_name_H-M   'P 1'
#
loop_
_entity.id
_entity.type
_entity.pdbx_description
1 polymer ?
#
loop_
_entity_poly.entity_id
_entity_poly.type
_entity_poly.pdbx_seq_one_letter_code
_entity_poly.pdbx_strand_id
1 'polypeptide(L)'
;DLIAGKIEGTNFTNSLLVGHATTNTLNAADGNTGVGIDALNSLTSGDTNTAIGYKSGDNIQTGQFNTMVGGNSGLNLSSGCTHNVYLGNNSGLYNSTGDKNVAVGAQALTGASGQSNNYNTAVGYQAGFANTTGEYNISLGQTAGNNITSGSGNVVIGNADVSSATADDQLSISDGED
;
A
#
# COMPACT_ATOMS: atom_id res chain seq x y z
N ASP A 1 17.44 -28.75 1.96
CA ASP A 1 17.29 -27.41 2.53
C ASP A 1 15.84 -27.22 2.94
N LEU A 2 15.60 -27.05 4.23
CA LEU A 2 14.25 -26.71 4.73
C LEU A 2 13.93 -25.28 4.30
N ILE A 3 12.80 -25.09 3.64
CA ILE A 3 12.22 -23.76 3.48
C ILE A 3 11.88 -23.27 4.89
N ALA A 4 12.64 -22.31 5.39
CA ALA A 4 12.34 -21.69 6.67
C ALA A 4 11.03 -20.90 6.53
N GLY A 5 9.95 -21.48 7.00
CA GLY A 5 8.64 -20.87 7.07
C GLY A 5 8.08 -21.02 8.47
N LYS A 6 7.36 -20.04 8.95
CA LYS A 6 6.59 -20.15 10.17
C LYS A 6 5.15 -20.45 9.80
N ILE A 7 4.67 -21.60 10.20
CA ILE A 7 3.30 -22.06 10.00
C ILE A 7 2.73 -22.27 11.38
N GLU A 8 1.83 -21.44 11.82
CA GLU A 8 1.12 -21.52 13.10
C GLU A 8 1.98 -21.60 14.38
N GLY A 9 1.47 -21.13 15.48
CA GLY A 9 2.05 -21.15 16.83
C GLY A 9 1.15 -20.38 17.80
N THR A 10 1.46 -20.42 19.10
CA THR A 10 0.60 -19.89 20.18
C THR A 10 0.20 -18.39 19.98
N ASN A 11 1.04 -17.60 19.32
CA ASN A 11 0.79 -16.18 19.08
C ASN A 11 0.76 -15.85 17.56
N PHE A 12 0.60 -16.88 16.73
CA PHE A 12 0.57 -16.76 15.27
C PHE A 12 -0.30 -17.90 14.74
N THR A 13 -1.62 -17.68 14.73
CA THR A 13 -2.61 -18.67 14.36
C THR A 13 -3.08 -18.48 12.92
N ASN A 14 -3.49 -19.57 12.25
CA ASN A 14 -4.02 -19.56 10.88
C ASN A 14 -3.17 -18.76 9.87
N SER A 15 -1.86 -18.72 10.05
CA SER A 15 -0.97 -17.82 9.30
C SER A 15 0.21 -18.57 8.67
N LEU A 16 0.75 -18.02 7.58
CA LEU A 16 1.91 -18.55 6.86
C LEU A 16 2.94 -17.45 6.58
N LEU A 17 4.18 -17.64 7.03
CA LEU A 17 5.32 -16.79 6.64
C LEU A 17 6.42 -17.64 6.01
N VAL A 18 6.82 -17.30 4.80
CA VAL A 18 7.88 -17.99 4.03
C VAL A 18 8.94 -16.99 3.62
N GLY A 19 10.22 -17.33 3.88
CA GLY A 19 11.36 -16.46 3.53
C GLY A 19 11.78 -15.50 4.62
N HIS A 20 11.30 -15.68 5.85
CA HIS A 20 11.68 -14.88 7.02
C HIS A 20 12.91 -15.43 7.73
N ALA A 21 13.88 -14.57 8.05
CA ALA A 21 15.00 -14.90 8.92
C ALA A 21 14.64 -14.75 10.41
N THR A 22 13.87 -13.73 10.75
CA THR A 22 13.41 -13.44 12.12
C THR A 22 12.03 -12.80 12.06
N THR A 23 11.17 -13.13 13.01
CA THR A 23 9.95 -12.37 13.29
C THR A 23 10.14 -11.62 14.58
N ASN A 24 9.69 -10.39 14.67
CA ASN A 24 9.54 -9.68 15.93
C ASN A 24 8.60 -10.48 16.86
N THR A 25 8.42 -10.05 18.07
CA THR A 25 7.58 -10.76 19.04
C THR A 25 6.13 -10.79 18.55
N LEU A 26 5.75 -11.85 17.86
CA LEU A 26 4.37 -12.07 17.46
C LEU A 26 3.49 -12.24 18.71
N ASN A 27 2.41 -11.48 18.75
CA ASN A 27 1.47 -11.49 19.86
C ASN A 27 0.03 -11.51 19.30
N ALA A 28 -0.54 -12.70 19.20
CA ALA A 28 -1.92 -12.93 18.73
C ALA A 28 -2.20 -12.53 17.26
N ALA A 29 -1.21 -12.53 16.38
CA ALA A 29 -1.42 -12.31 14.94
C ALA A 29 -2.14 -13.51 14.29
N ASP A 30 -3.24 -13.27 13.58
CA ASP A 30 -4.08 -14.31 12.98
C ASP A 30 -4.34 -14.08 11.49
N GLY A 31 -4.47 -15.16 10.73
CA GLY A 31 -4.89 -15.12 9.32
C GLY A 31 -3.90 -14.46 8.35
N ASN A 32 -2.62 -14.33 8.69
CA ASN A 32 -1.66 -13.63 7.83
C ASN A 32 -0.95 -14.55 6.85
N THR A 33 -0.70 -14.03 5.64
CA THR A 33 0.11 -14.70 4.61
C THR A 33 1.27 -13.79 4.21
N GLY A 34 2.50 -14.21 4.46
CA GLY A 34 3.72 -13.53 4.07
C GLY A 34 4.61 -14.43 3.22
N VAL A 35 4.92 -14.04 1.98
CA VAL A 35 5.81 -14.79 1.10
C VAL A 35 6.87 -13.87 0.51
N GLY A 36 8.10 -14.05 0.90
CA GLY A 36 9.24 -13.26 0.45
C GLY A 36 10.16 -12.85 1.58
N ILE A 37 11.39 -12.47 1.23
CA ILE A 37 12.35 -11.97 2.22
C ILE A 37 11.79 -10.68 2.84
N ASP A 38 11.73 -10.64 4.17
CA ASP A 38 11.21 -9.52 4.98
C ASP A 38 9.73 -9.15 4.70
N ALA A 39 8.93 -10.03 4.09
CA ALA A 39 7.48 -9.81 3.99
C ALA A 39 6.84 -9.90 5.39
N LEU A 40 6.10 -8.88 5.84
CA LEU A 40 5.52 -8.76 7.20
C LEU A 40 6.56 -8.88 8.33
N ASN A 41 7.78 -8.40 8.11
CA ASN A 41 8.89 -8.59 9.04
C ASN A 41 8.66 -7.98 10.44
N SER A 42 7.98 -6.85 10.52
CA SER A 42 7.69 -6.15 11.77
C SER A 42 6.36 -6.53 12.41
N LEU A 43 5.64 -7.52 11.85
CA LEU A 43 4.31 -7.91 12.33
C LEU A 43 4.35 -8.32 13.82
N THR A 44 3.41 -7.79 14.59
CA THR A 44 3.24 -8.15 16.02
C THR A 44 1.86 -8.73 16.31
N SER A 45 0.80 -7.95 16.14
CA SER A 45 -0.59 -8.35 16.41
C SER A 45 -1.56 -7.96 15.28
N GLY A 46 -1.04 -7.65 14.09
CA GLY A 46 -1.89 -7.40 12.93
C GLY A 46 -2.51 -8.68 12.38
N ASP A 47 -3.76 -8.60 11.91
CA ASP A 47 -4.52 -9.75 11.45
C ASP A 47 -4.87 -9.67 9.97
N THR A 48 -5.01 -10.83 9.34
CA THR A 48 -5.59 -10.99 8.01
C THR A 48 -4.90 -10.15 6.95
N ASN A 49 -3.57 -10.04 7.02
CA ASN A 49 -2.76 -9.37 6.00
C ASN A 49 -2.20 -10.38 5.00
N THR A 50 -2.18 -10.00 3.73
CA THR A 50 -1.49 -10.74 2.67
C THR A 50 -0.35 -9.91 2.12
N ALA A 51 0.88 -10.41 2.23
CA ALA A 51 2.08 -9.75 1.72
C ALA A 51 2.93 -10.71 0.89
N ILE A 52 3.07 -10.44 -0.39
CA ILE A 52 3.83 -11.28 -1.32
C ILE A 52 4.87 -10.44 -2.06
N GLY A 53 6.14 -10.70 -1.80
CA GLY A 53 7.27 -9.99 -2.41
C GLY A 53 8.33 -9.57 -1.40
N TYR A 54 9.48 -9.17 -1.91
CA TYR A 54 10.58 -8.64 -1.10
C TYR A 54 10.13 -7.41 -0.34
N LYS A 55 10.20 -7.43 1.00
CA LYS A 55 9.81 -6.34 1.91
C LYS A 55 8.37 -5.84 1.73
N SER A 56 7.48 -6.69 1.26
CA SER A 56 6.05 -6.35 1.19
C SER A 56 5.48 -6.22 2.60
N GLY A 57 4.94 -5.05 2.95
CA GLY A 57 4.41 -4.77 4.30
C GLY A 57 5.45 -4.88 5.43
N ASP A 58 6.74 -4.63 5.17
CA ASP A 58 7.85 -4.85 6.12
C ASP A 58 7.62 -4.18 7.47
N ASN A 59 7.11 -2.95 7.48
CA ASN A 59 6.94 -2.14 8.70
C ASN A 59 5.58 -2.29 9.39
N ILE A 60 4.66 -3.08 8.84
CA ILE A 60 3.34 -3.26 9.45
C ILE A 60 3.45 -4.03 10.77
N GLN A 61 2.89 -3.47 11.84
CA GLN A 61 2.91 -4.09 13.17
C GLN A 61 1.53 -4.59 13.62
N THR A 62 0.54 -3.71 13.64
CA THR A 62 -0.82 -3.98 14.13
C THR A 62 -1.89 -3.73 13.07
N GLY A 63 -1.49 -3.41 11.83
CA GLY A 63 -2.41 -3.19 10.72
C GLY A 63 -3.17 -4.47 10.36
N GLN A 64 -4.38 -4.31 9.81
CA GLN A 64 -5.28 -5.44 9.52
C GLN A 64 -5.90 -5.32 8.13
N PHE A 65 -6.25 -6.47 7.54
CA PHE A 65 -6.98 -6.54 6.27
C PHE A 65 -6.25 -5.84 5.11
N ASN A 66 -4.92 -5.84 5.09
CA ASN A 66 -4.16 -5.26 4.00
C ASN A 66 -3.70 -6.35 3.00
N THR A 67 -3.77 -6.04 1.72
CA THR A 67 -3.26 -6.89 0.64
C THR A 67 -2.14 -6.16 -0.09
N MET A 68 -0.93 -6.70 -0.02
CA MET A 68 0.30 -6.11 -0.56
C MET A 68 1.03 -7.13 -1.43
N VAL A 69 1.10 -6.90 -2.73
CA VAL A 69 1.77 -7.82 -3.68
C VAL A 69 2.74 -7.06 -4.56
N GLY A 70 4.00 -7.38 -4.44
CA GLY A 70 5.10 -6.71 -5.16
C GLY A 70 6.26 -6.35 -4.25
N GLY A 71 7.44 -6.14 -4.81
CA GLY A 71 8.59 -5.67 -4.04
C GLY A 71 8.33 -4.30 -3.41
N ASN A 72 8.57 -4.16 -2.11
CA ASN A 72 8.32 -2.93 -1.33
C ASN A 72 6.88 -2.42 -1.38
N SER A 73 5.90 -3.25 -1.74
CA SER A 73 4.49 -2.88 -1.71
C SER A 73 4.05 -2.62 -0.28
N GLY A 74 3.52 -1.43 0.02
CA GLY A 74 3.15 -1.03 1.37
C GLY A 74 4.28 -1.07 2.38
N LEU A 75 5.55 -0.87 1.95
CA LEU A 75 6.74 -1.02 2.81
C LEU A 75 6.64 -0.25 4.13
N ASN A 76 6.18 0.99 4.08
CA ASN A 76 6.15 1.89 5.23
C ASN A 76 4.79 1.97 5.92
N LEU A 77 3.84 1.07 5.59
CA LEU A 77 2.63 0.95 6.40
C LEU A 77 3.02 0.70 7.85
N SER A 78 2.54 1.55 8.74
CA SER A 78 2.84 1.45 10.16
C SER A 78 1.70 0.78 10.95
N SER A 79 1.71 0.97 12.25
CA SER A 79 0.68 0.42 13.14
C SER A 79 -0.70 1.02 12.85
N GLY A 80 -1.70 0.16 12.79
CA GLY A 80 -3.11 0.54 12.70
C GLY A 80 -3.66 0.74 11.28
N CYS A 81 -2.82 0.71 10.23
CA CYS A 81 -3.30 0.83 8.84
C CYS A 81 -4.21 -0.33 8.45
N THR A 82 -5.36 -0.05 7.85
CA THR A 82 -6.35 -1.08 7.55
C THR A 82 -6.95 -0.97 6.15
N HIS A 83 -7.32 -2.15 5.60
CA HIS A 83 -8.09 -2.26 4.35
C HIS A 83 -7.41 -1.64 3.13
N ASN A 84 -6.09 -1.67 3.06
CA ASN A 84 -5.36 -1.22 1.88
C ASN A 84 -5.11 -2.37 0.90
N VAL A 85 -5.19 -2.07 -0.40
CA VAL A 85 -4.83 -2.97 -1.49
C VAL A 85 -3.72 -2.33 -2.31
N TYR A 86 -2.52 -2.89 -2.23
CA TYR A 86 -1.33 -2.42 -2.94
C TYR A 86 -0.76 -3.52 -3.82
N LEU A 87 -0.94 -3.42 -5.13
CA LEU A 87 -0.49 -4.40 -6.12
C LEU A 87 0.49 -3.75 -7.10
N GLY A 88 1.76 -4.06 -6.97
CA GLY A 88 2.83 -3.54 -7.83
C GLY A 88 4.11 -3.21 -7.05
N ASN A 89 5.22 -3.15 -7.75
CA ASN A 89 6.49 -2.74 -7.14
C ASN A 89 6.38 -1.28 -6.65
N ASN A 90 6.73 -1.03 -5.38
CA ASN A 90 6.66 0.27 -4.72
C ASN A 90 5.25 0.89 -4.68
N SER A 91 4.17 0.12 -4.86
CA SER A 91 2.80 0.64 -4.68
C SER A 91 2.55 0.96 -3.20
N GLY A 92 2.01 2.13 -2.89
CA GLY A 92 1.78 2.59 -1.51
C GLY A 92 3.04 2.69 -0.67
N LEU A 93 4.23 2.87 -1.29
CA LEU A 93 5.54 2.74 -0.63
C LEU A 93 5.70 3.58 0.64
N TYR A 94 5.30 4.84 0.59
CA TYR A 94 5.48 5.79 1.69
C TYR A 94 4.19 6.13 2.44
N ASN A 95 3.07 5.49 2.11
CA ASN A 95 1.85 5.65 2.88
C ASN A 95 2.03 5.01 4.26
N SER A 96 2.21 5.83 5.28
CA SER A 96 2.56 5.33 6.62
C SER A 96 1.36 5.08 7.53
N THR A 97 0.29 5.86 7.41
CA THR A 97 -0.87 5.77 8.31
C THR A 97 -2.23 5.80 7.57
N GLY A 98 -2.22 5.67 6.24
CA GLY A 98 -3.45 5.73 5.45
C GLY A 98 -4.25 4.43 5.43
N ASP A 99 -5.56 4.59 5.35
CA ASP A 99 -6.53 3.50 5.33
C ASP A 99 -7.34 3.47 4.03
N LYS A 100 -7.80 2.26 3.68
CA LYS A 100 -8.79 2.04 2.61
C LYS A 100 -8.36 2.60 1.25
N ASN A 101 -7.08 2.48 0.94
CA ASN A 101 -6.54 2.87 -0.34
C ASN A 101 -6.42 1.67 -1.28
N VAL A 102 -6.64 1.91 -2.56
CA VAL A 102 -6.39 0.95 -3.63
C VAL A 102 -5.31 1.50 -4.56
N ALA A 103 -4.15 0.85 -4.62
CA ALA A 103 -3.08 1.18 -5.55
C ALA A 103 -2.69 -0.04 -6.38
N VAL A 104 -2.99 0.00 -7.66
CA VAL A 104 -2.70 -1.08 -8.62
C VAL A 104 -1.80 -0.57 -9.73
N GLY A 105 -0.57 -1.02 -9.76
CA GLY A 105 0.46 -0.57 -10.70
C GLY A 105 1.77 -0.25 -10.01
N ALA A 106 2.87 -0.35 -10.73
CA ALA A 106 4.16 0.03 -10.17
C ALA A 106 4.16 1.52 -9.80
N GLN A 107 4.58 1.83 -8.59
CA GLN A 107 4.65 3.18 -8.03
C GLN A 107 3.30 3.92 -7.92
N ALA A 108 2.15 3.22 -8.03
CA ALA A 108 0.85 3.82 -7.74
C ALA A 108 0.77 4.23 -6.25
N LEU A 109 0.26 5.42 -5.96
CA LEU A 109 0.17 6.01 -4.61
C LEU A 109 1.49 5.90 -3.82
N THR A 110 2.62 6.12 -4.46
CA THR A 110 3.91 6.07 -3.77
C THR A 110 3.98 7.06 -2.60
N GLY A 111 3.48 8.27 -2.80
CA GLY A 111 3.44 9.31 -1.77
C GLY A 111 4.81 9.82 -1.35
N ALA A 112 4.86 10.43 -0.16
CA ALA A 112 6.10 10.84 0.50
C ALA A 112 6.16 10.27 1.93
N SER A 113 7.37 10.11 2.46
CA SER A 113 7.57 9.50 3.77
C SER A 113 6.83 10.23 4.90
N GLY A 114 6.18 9.48 5.78
CA GLY A 114 5.47 10.00 6.95
C GLY A 114 4.11 10.63 6.64
N GLN A 115 3.56 10.41 5.46
CA GLN A 115 2.28 10.96 5.04
C GLN A 115 1.13 10.00 5.31
N SER A 116 -0.08 10.56 5.38
CA SER A 116 -1.33 9.86 5.57
C SER A 116 -2.31 10.29 4.50
N ASN A 117 -2.76 9.36 3.69
CA ASN A 117 -3.81 9.59 2.73
C ASN A 117 -4.82 8.43 2.81
N ASN A 118 -6.10 8.74 2.75
CA ASN A 118 -7.16 7.75 2.94
C ASN A 118 -8.11 7.72 1.74
N TYR A 119 -8.77 6.59 1.54
CA TYR A 119 -9.86 6.44 0.57
C TYR A 119 -9.49 6.77 -0.88
N ASN A 120 -8.21 6.64 -1.26
CA ASN A 120 -7.80 6.92 -2.64
C ASN A 120 -7.82 5.65 -3.49
N THR A 121 -8.17 5.80 -4.76
CA THR A 121 -8.09 4.75 -5.77
C THR A 121 -7.14 5.19 -6.88
N ALA A 122 -6.03 4.47 -7.05
CA ALA A 122 -5.05 4.72 -8.11
C ALA A 122 -4.76 3.42 -8.88
N VAL A 123 -5.05 3.42 -10.18
CA VAL A 123 -4.83 2.27 -11.05
C VAL A 123 -4.04 2.70 -12.27
N GLY A 124 -2.82 2.23 -12.38
CA GLY A 124 -1.88 2.56 -13.46
C GLY A 124 -0.46 2.80 -12.93
N TYR A 125 0.52 2.74 -13.83
CA TYR A 125 1.90 3.11 -13.51
C TYR A 125 1.96 4.56 -13.03
N GLN A 126 2.48 4.81 -11.82
CA GLN A 126 2.57 6.13 -11.19
C GLN A 126 1.23 6.88 -11.04
N ALA A 127 0.08 6.22 -11.09
CA ALA A 127 -1.19 6.87 -10.80
C ALA A 127 -1.19 7.41 -9.35
N GLY A 128 -1.56 8.68 -9.16
CA GLY A 128 -1.57 9.35 -7.86
C GLY A 128 -0.20 9.41 -7.18
N PHE A 129 0.90 9.40 -7.94
CA PHE A 129 2.27 9.23 -7.42
C PHE A 129 2.66 10.23 -6.34
N ALA A 130 2.32 11.51 -6.49
CA ALA A 130 2.73 12.57 -5.58
C ALA A 130 1.76 12.78 -4.40
N ASN A 131 0.68 11.98 -4.29
CA ASN A 131 -0.32 12.18 -3.24
C ASN A 131 0.30 11.98 -1.86
N THR A 132 0.23 13.01 -1.03
CA THR A 132 0.76 12.99 0.34
C THR A 132 -0.34 12.93 1.38
N THR A 133 -1.28 13.86 1.36
CA THR A 133 -2.37 13.98 2.34
C THR A 133 -3.76 14.10 1.71
N GLY A 134 -3.85 14.09 0.38
CA GLY A 134 -5.13 14.14 -0.33
C GLY A 134 -5.94 12.86 -0.11
N GLU A 135 -7.24 13.02 0.09
CA GLU A 135 -8.17 11.93 0.34
C GLU A 135 -9.26 11.86 -0.75
N TYR A 136 -9.91 10.68 -0.88
CA TYR A 136 -11.03 10.47 -1.81
C TYR A 136 -10.68 10.75 -3.29
N ASN A 137 -9.41 10.67 -3.69
CA ASN A 137 -9.02 10.86 -5.07
C ASN A 137 -9.15 9.56 -5.88
N ILE A 138 -9.58 9.70 -7.13
CA ILE A 138 -9.63 8.62 -8.13
C ILE A 138 -8.67 8.96 -9.26
N SER A 139 -7.65 8.14 -9.47
CA SER A 139 -6.62 8.28 -10.50
C SER A 139 -6.55 6.99 -11.33
N LEU A 140 -7.11 7.00 -12.54
CA LEU A 140 -7.19 5.83 -13.42
C LEU A 140 -6.45 6.09 -14.73
N GLY A 141 -5.33 5.45 -14.92
CA GLY A 141 -4.47 5.58 -16.11
C GLY A 141 -3.00 5.70 -15.75
N GLN A 142 -2.12 5.53 -16.73
CA GLN A 142 -0.71 5.79 -16.56
C GLN A 142 -0.49 7.26 -16.17
N THR A 143 0.22 7.51 -15.09
CA THR A 143 0.51 8.84 -14.54
C THR A 143 -0.73 9.70 -14.20
N ALA A 144 -1.94 9.14 -14.24
CA ALA A 144 -3.17 9.88 -13.90
C ALA A 144 -3.05 10.55 -12.53
N GLY A 145 -3.28 11.87 -12.46
CA GLY A 145 -3.24 12.65 -11.24
C GLY A 145 -1.91 12.56 -10.49
N ASN A 146 -0.80 12.34 -11.20
CA ASN A 146 0.51 12.19 -10.56
C ASN A 146 1.02 13.48 -9.92
N ASN A 147 0.40 14.63 -10.22
CA ASN A 147 0.68 15.95 -9.65
C ASN A 147 -0.16 16.26 -8.39
N ILE A 148 -1.19 15.49 -8.06
CA ILE A 148 -1.98 15.72 -6.83
C ILE A 148 -1.10 15.51 -5.61
N THR A 149 -1.06 16.50 -4.71
CA THR A 149 -0.31 16.42 -3.45
C THR A 149 -1.23 16.37 -2.23
N SER A 150 -1.99 17.40 -1.97
CA SER A 150 -2.91 17.50 -0.83
C SER A 150 -4.38 17.74 -1.21
N GLY A 151 -4.68 17.93 -2.51
CA GLY A 151 -6.05 18.07 -2.98
C GLY A 151 -6.86 16.79 -2.77
N SER A 152 -8.14 16.92 -2.43
CA SER A 152 -9.06 15.83 -2.12
C SER A 152 -10.27 15.81 -3.06
N GLY A 153 -10.91 14.65 -3.21
CA GLY A 153 -12.11 14.53 -4.04
C GLY A 153 -11.88 14.65 -5.55
N ASN A 154 -10.64 14.59 -6.01
CA ASN A 154 -10.33 14.76 -7.43
C ASN A 154 -10.56 13.46 -8.22
N VAL A 155 -11.05 13.59 -9.45
CA VAL A 155 -11.20 12.47 -10.39
C VAL A 155 -10.35 12.74 -11.62
N VAL A 156 -9.39 11.84 -11.88
CA VAL A 156 -8.49 11.90 -13.03
C VAL A 156 -8.55 10.58 -13.79
N ILE A 157 -8.88 10.64 -15.08
CA ILE A 157 -8.96 9.47 -15.96
C ILE A 157 -8.13 9.71 -17.23
N GLY A 158 -7.28 8.74 -17.56
CA GLY A 158 -6.37 8.83 -18.69
C GLY A 158 -4.95 9.25 -18.25
N ASN A 159 -4.14 9.71 -19.19
CA ASN A 159 -2.82 10.29 -18.91
C ASN A 159 -2.98 11.79 -18.70
N ALA A 160 -3.49 12.17 -17.54
CA ALA A 160 -3.91 13.54 -17.25
C ALA A 160 -3.50 13.96 -15.85
N ASP A 161 -3.41 15.25 -15.65
CA ASP A 161 -3.18 15.90 -14.36
C ASP A 161 -4.33 16.84 -14.00
N VAL A 162 -4.40 17.22 -12.74
CA VAL A 162 -5.31 18.29 -12.29
C VAL A 162 -4.65 19.65 -12.48
N SER A 163 -5.47 20.70 -12.64
CA SER A 163 -4.97 22.08 -12.83
C SER A 163 -4.28 22.63 -11.57
N SER A 164 -4.59 22.08 -10.40
CA SER A 164 -3.97 22.46 -9.12
C SER A 164 -3.71 21.23 -8.26
N ALA A 165 -2.47 21.03 -7.86
CA ALA A 165 -2.03 19.91 -7.00
C ALA A 165 -2.66 19.89 -5.61
N THR A 166 -3.19 21.02 -5.16
CA THR A 166 -3.71 21.21 -3.78
C THR A 166 -5.18 21.57 -3.72
N ALA A 167 -5.84 21.80 -4.86
CA ALA A 167 -7.27 22.10 -4.86
C ALA A 167 -8.11 20.81 -4.84
N ASP A 168 -9.30 20.93 -4.29
CA ASP A 168 -10.26 19.84 -4.15
C ASP A 168 -11.25 19.79 -5.34
N ASP A 169 -11.96 18.67 -5.47
CA ASP A 169 -13.14 18.48 -6.32
C ASP A 169 -12.91 18.79 -7.82
N GLN A 170 -11.72 18.52 -8.34
CA GLN A 170 -11.40 18.70 -9.74
C GLN A 170 -11.74 17.45 -10.56
N LEU A 171 -12.19 17.64 -11.79
CA LEU A 171 -12.40 16.57 -12.78
C LEU A 171 -11.47 16.79 -13.97
N SER A 172 -10.63 15.82 -14.29
CA SER A 172 -9.76 15.81 -15.46
C SER A 172 -9.90 14.47 -16.18
N ILE A 173 -10.26 14.49 -17.44
CA ILE A 173 -10.33 13.32 -18.32
C ILE A 173 -9.61 13.66 -19.60
N SER A 174 -8.53 12.93 -19.93
CA SER A 174 -7.73 13.16 -21.12
C SER A 174 -7.29 11.83 -21.74
N ASP A 175 -7.14 11.79 -23.05
CA ASP A 175 -6.52 10.68 -23.78
C ASP A 175 -4.99 10.74 -23.80
N GLY A 176 -4.41 11.82 -23.25
CA GLY A 176 -2.96 12.03 -23.16
C GLY A 176 -2.37 12.80 -24.35
N GLU A 177 -3.20 13.42 -25.19
CA GLU A 177 -2.77 14.23 -26.34
C GLU A 177 -2.90 15.77 -26.12
N ASP A 178 -3.07 16.25 -24.87
CA ASP A 178 -3.21 17.66 -24.53
C ASP A 178 -1.85 18.37 -24.42
#